data_634c9e37dd87b669d2b6fb154dd00a6d
#
_entry.id   634c9e37dd87b669d2b6fb154dd00a6d
#
_cell.length_a   1.000
_cell.length_b   1.000
_cell.length_c   1.000
_cell.angle_alpha   90.00
_cell.angle_beta   90.00
_cell.angle_gamma   90.00
#
_symmetry.space_group_name_H-M   'P 1'
#
loop_
_entity.id
_entity.type
_entity.pdbx_description
1 polymer ?
#
loop_
_entity_poly.entity_id
_entity_poly.type
_entity_poly.pdbx_seq_one_letter_code
_entity_poly.pdbx_strand_id
1 'polypeptide(L)'
;RDLPSVYLSENSLKNIFGQSFNGFPVSNGSFNIKNSMIIPETESRELETITGKFLFEITINGLLVASVASHLGLPDLFDTETGLSAIGRFGLMDGQSIFAYNGCFPPEPSAWEKIYLGWVEPIEISKENYKINLTANLSASLSDTVILKVPLNSSEYYLIENRQRDVSSDGARLIYKSGGNIINRTFFKD
;
A
#
# COMPACT_ATOMS: atom_id res chain seq x y z
N ARG A 1 -8.32 14.04 19.50
CA ARG A 1 -7.16 14.39 18.65
C ARG A 1 -6.59 13.09 18.16
N ASP A 2 -6.77 12.79 16.87
CA ASP A 2 -6.36 11.55 16.28
C ASP A 2 -4.82 11.43 16.35
N LEU A 3 -4.32 10.25 16.72
CA LEU A 3 -2.90 9.95 16.63
C LEU A 3 -2.60 9.68 15.15
N PRO A 4 -1.61 10.35 14.55
CA PRO A 4 -1.24 10.06 13.18
C PRO A 4 -0.65 8.65 13.08
N SER A 5 -0.99 7.95 12.00
CA SER A 5 -0.25 6.73 11.64
C SER A 5 1.15 7.11 11.21
N VAL A 6 2.14 6.43 11.76
CA VAL A 6 3.55 6.69 11.43
C VAL A 6 4.38 5.42 11.51
N TYR A 7 5.25 5.24 10.52
CA TYR A 7 6.33 4.27 10.57
C TYR A 7 7.62 4.98 11.03
N LEU A 8 8.20 4.50 12.11
CA LEU A 8 9.44 5.00 12.66
C LEU A 8 10.58 4.04 12.34
N SER A 9 11.37 4.39 11.34
CA SER A 9 12.59 3.66 10.98
C SER A 9 13.67 3.78 12.05
N GLU A 10 14.73 2.98 11.98
CA GLU A 10 15.91 3.13 12.85
C GLU A 10 16.49 4.56 12.77
N ASN A 11 16.53 5.15 11.58
CA ASN A 11 16.99 6.53 11.40
C ASN A 11 16.04 7.54 12.05
N SER A 12 14.73 7.35 11.93
CA SER A 12 13.75 8.21 12.61
C SER A 12 13.92 8.14 14.13
N LEU A 13 14.12 6.95 14.68
CA LEU A 13 14.36 6.77 16.11
C LEU A 13 15.71 7.35 16.54
N LYS A 14 16.77 7.24 15.74
CA LYS A 14 18.06 7.91 16.01
C LYS A 14 17.96 9.44 16.01
N ASN A 15 17.12 10.01 15.15
CA ASN A 15 16.87 11.46 15.17
C ASN A 15 16.11 11.91 16.42
N ILE A 16 15.25 11.06 16.99
CA ILE A 16 14.48 11.35 18.21
C ILE A 16 15.34 11.14 19.47
N PHE A 17 16.04 10.01 19.55
CA PHE A 17 16.75 9.57 20.77
C PHE A 17 18.26 9.79 20.74
N GLY A 18 18.80 10.30 19.63
CA GLY A 18 20.23 10.52 19.41
C GLY A 18 20.89 9.42 18.59
N GLN A 19 22.02 9.76 17.98
CA GLN A 19 22.74 8.86 17.04
C GLN A 19 23.28 7.57 17.71
N SER A 20 23.44 7.57 19.03
CA SER A 20 23.84 6.39 19.80
C SER A 20 22.73 5.40 20.09
N PHE A 21 21.49 5.73 19.70
CA PHE A 21 20.35 4.84 19.89
C PHE A 21 20.55 3.52 19.15
N ASN A 22 20.48 2.41 19.88
CA ASN A 22 20.67 1.05 19.36
C ASN A 22 19.42 0.16 19.54
N GLY A 23 18.25 0.79 19.66
CA GLY A 23 16.99 0.10 19.84
C GLY A 23 16.51 -0.02 21.28
N PHE A 24 15.27 -0.44 21.45
CA PHE A 24 14.68 -0.72 22.75
C PHE A 24 14.99 -2.17 23.13
N PRO A 25 15.70 -2.42 24.25
CA PRO A 25 16.04 -3.77 24.64
C PRO A 25 14.78 -4.54 25.10
N VAL A 26 14.63 -5.75 24.61
CA VAL A 26 13.59 -6.69 25.00
C VAL A 26 14.20 -8.06 25.34
N SER A 27 13.41 -8.95 25.91
CA SER A 27 13.87 -10.29 26.31
C SER A 27 15.16 -10.26 27.14
N ASN A 28 15.19 -9.44 28.19
CA ASN A 28 16.36 -9.23 29.06
C ASN A 28 17.63 -8.75 28.30
N GLY A 29 17.43 -7.97 27.23
CA GLY A 29 18.53 -7.41 26.45
C GLY A 29 19.11 -8.31 25.35
N SER A 30 18.51 -9.48 25.13
CA SER A 30 18.94 -10.40 24.07
C SER A 30 18.55 -9.94 22.67
N PHE A 31 17.60 -8.99 22.56
CA PHE A 31 17.13 -8.43 21.30
C PHE A 31 16.83 -6.94 21.45
N ASN A 32 17.09 -6.15 20.40
CA ASN A 32 16.76 -4.73 20.34
C ASN A 32 15.77 -4.44 19.22
N ILE A 33 14.65 -3.81 19.56
CA ILE A 33 13.67 -3.31 18.58
C ILE A 33 14.16 -1.97 18.05
N LYS A 34 14.42 -1.90 16.74
CA LYS A 34 15.02 -0.73 16.08
C LYS A 34 14.07 0.05 15.17
N ASN A 35 12.83 -0.39 15.05
CA ASN A 35 11.79 0.28 14.31
C ASN A 35 10.45 0.09 15.01
N SER A 36 9.46 0.89 14.64
CA SER A 36 8.13 0.81 15.22
C SER A 36 7.09 1.35 14.25
N MET A 37 5.88 0.88 14.39
CA MET A 37 4.69 1.45 13.74
C MET A 37 3.73 1.94 14.82
N ILE A 38 3.24 3.16 14.66
CA ILE A 38 2.16 3.70 15.48
C ILE A 38 0.94 3.77 14.57
N ILE A 39 -0.09 2.99 14.90
CA ILE A 39 -1.32 2.91 14.12
C ILE A 39 -2.47 3.10 15.08
N PRO A 40 -3.43 4.00 14.80
CA PRO A 40 -4.62 4.16 15.64
C PRO A 40 -5.50 2.91 15.51
N GLU A 41 -6.26 2.62 16.55
CA GLU A 41 -7.29 1.56 16.51
C GLU A 41 -8.38 1.88 15.51
N THR A 42 -8.74 3.15 15.41
CA THR A 42 -9.73 3.68 14.47
C THR A 42 -9.25 4.99 13.91
N GLU A 43 -9.60 5.28 12.67
CA GLU A 43 -9.41 6.58 12.07
C GLU A 43 -10.75 7.18 11.73
N SER A 44 -10.97 8.42 12.17
CA SER A 44 -12.19 9.17 11.87
C SER A 44 -11.87 10.61 11.56
N ARG A 45 -12.63 11.21 10.67
CA ARG A 45 -12.54 12.63 10.32
C ARG A 45 -13.89 13.28 10.48
N GLU A 46 -13.94 14.42 11.16
CA GLU A 46 -15.12 15.26 11.15
C GLU A 46 -15.18 15.99 9.80
N LEU A 47 -16.23 15.73 9.05
CA LEU A 47 -16.52 16.42 7.80
C LEU A 47 -17.68 17.38 8.00
N GLU A 48 -17.49 18.64 7.57
CA GLU A 48 -18.53 19.64 7.58
C GLU A 48 -19.22 19.69 6.22
N THR A 49 -20.54 19.59 6.24
CA THR A 49 -21.38 19.63 5.04
C THR A 49 -22.44 20.72 5.20
N ILE A 50 -23.19 21.00 4.14
CA ILE A 50 -24.31 21.93 4.15
C ILE A 50 -25.38 21.55 5.18
N THR A 51 -25.49 20.26 5.49
CA THR A 51 -26.47 19.72 6.45
C THR A 51 -25.92 19.57 7.86
N GLY A 52 -24.65 19.91 8.11
CA GLY A 52 -23.99 19.81 9.40
C GLY A 52 -22.72 19.00 9.39
N LYS A 53 -22.23 18.73 10.58
CA LYS A 53 -21.01 17.94 10.78
C LYS A 53 -21.36 16.46 10.97
N PHE A 54 -20.57 15.59 10.35
CA PHE A 54 -20.67 14.16 10.59
C PHE A 54 -19.28 13.53 10.72
N LEU A 55 -19.20 12.46 11.48
CA LEU A 55 -17.99 11.68 11.67
C LEU A 55 -17.85 10.70 10.51
N PHE A 56 -16.80 10.85 9.72
CA PHE A 56 -16.45 9.95 8.63
C PHE A 56 -15.43 8.92 9.15
N GLU A 57 -15.84 7.68 9.24
CA GLU A 57 -15.00 6.59 9.71
C GLU A 57 -14.23 5.96 8.54
N ILE A 58 -12.92 5.77 8.73
CA ILE A 58 -12.00 5.17 7.76
C ILE A 58 -11.45 3.89 8.40
N THR A 59 -11.38 2.82 7.63
CA THR A 59 -10.72 1.59 8.10
C THR A 59 -9.21 1.74 8.03
N ILE A 60 -8.51 1.11 8.94
CA ILE A 60 -7.04 1.20 9.03
C ILE A 60 -6.31 0.23 8.10
N ASN A 61 -7.00 -0.59 7.32
CA ASN A 61 -6.36 -1.61 6.46
C ASN A 61 -5.33 -1.02 5.52
N GLY A 62 -5.68 0.08 4.82
CA GLY A 62 -4.76 0.76 3.91
C GLY A 62 -3.52 1.28 4.63
N LEU A 63 -3.72 1.95 5.78
CA LEU A 63 -2.62 2.47 6.60
C LEU A 63 -1.71 1.36 7.14
N LEU A 64 -2.30 0.26 7.61
CA LEU A 64 -1.56 -0.89 8.10
C LEU A 64 -0.68 -1.49 7.00
N VAL A 65 -1.26 -1.75 5.83
CA VAL A 65 -0.53 -2.37 4.72
C VAL A 65 0.57 -1.45 4.20
N ALA A 66 0.31 -0.14 4.06
CA ALA A 66 1.33 0.84 3.66
C ALA A 66 2.47 0.94 4.70
N SER A 67 2.15 0.92 6.00
CA SER A 67 3.18 0.94 7.06
C SER A 67 4.05 -0.33 7.05
N VAL A 68 3.47 -1.50 6.76
CA VAL A 68 4.23 -2.73 6.55
C VAL A 68 5.12 -2.63 5.31
N ALA A 69 4.60 -2.05 4.22
CA ALA A 69 5.37 -1.83 2.99
C ALA A 69 6.54 -0.86 3.21
N SER A 70 6.35 0.20 4.00
CA SER A 70 7.46 1.09 4.45
C SER A 70 8.50 0.33 5.27
N HIS A 71 8.06 -0.60 6.15
CA HIS A 71 8.99 -1.46 6.88
C HIS A 71 9.81 -2.37 5.96
N LEU A 72 9.23 -2.83 4.87
CA LEU A 72 9.92 -3.60 3.84
C LEU A 72 10.87 -2.76 2.96
N GLY A 73 10.84 -1.43 3.10
CA GLY A 73 11.73 -0.49 2.42
C GLY A 73 11.13 0.25 1.24
N LEU A 74 9.83 0.14 0.99
CA LEU A 74 9.18 0.94 -0.05
C LEU A 74 9.14 2.43 0.35
N PRO A 75 9.52 3.34 -0.56
CA PRO A 75 9.39 4.76 -0.35
C PRO A 75 7.95 5.23 -0.56
N ASP A 76 7.62 6.39 -0.01
CA ASP A 76 6.39 7.10 -0.35
C ASP A 76 6.40 7.52 -1.82
N LEU A 77 5.28 7.33 -2.50
CA LEU A 77 5.06 7.70 -3.91
C LEU A 77 4.08 8.86 -4.03
N PHE A 78 4.14 9.77 -3.09
CA PHE A 78 3.44 11.05 -3.08
C PHE A 78 4.35 12.12 -2.48
N ASP A 79 4.05 13.36 -2.75
CA ASP A 79 4.77 14.48 -2.14
C ASP A 79 4.41 14.56 -0.65
N THR A 80 5.39 14.30 0.22
CA THR A 80 5.18 14.26 1.67
C THR A 80 4.98 15.64 2.31
N GLU A 81 5.31 16.73 1.61
CA GLU A 81 5.10 18.10 2.08
C GLU A 81 3.72 18.62 1.69
N THR A 82 3.31 18.38 0.45
CA THR A 82 2.05 18.90 -0.09
C THR A 82 0.92 17.88 -0.10
N GLY A 83 1.23 16.58 0.05
CA GLY A 83 0.28 15.48 -0.06
C GLY A 83 -0.17 15.19 -1.50
N LEU A 84 0.49 15.79 -2.51
CA LEU A 84 0.12 15.58 -3.91
C LEU A 84 0.47 14.16 -4.35
N SER A 85 -0.50 13.51 -4.97
CA SER A 85 -0.37 12.17 -5.54
C SER A 85 0.60 12.17 -6.73
N ALA A 86 1.49 11.17 -6.81
CA ALA A 86 2.37 10.97 -7.95
C ALA A 86 1.82 9.94 -8.94
N ILE A 87 1.25 8.86 -8.44
CA ILE A 87 0.78 7.73 -9.26
C ILE A 87 -0.71 7.39 -9.06
N GLY A 88 -1.41 8.16 -8.24
CA GLY A 88 -2.83 7.96 -7.96
C GLY A 88 -3.10 6.63 -7.27
N ARG A 89 -4.18 5.97 -7.68
CA ARG A 89 -4.61 4.69 -7.09
C ARG A 89 -3.96 3.47 -7.71
N PHE A 90 -2.83 3.63 -8.40
CA PHE A 90 -2.15 2.54 -9.09
C PHE A 90 -0.98 1.94 -8.30
N GLY A 91 -0.60 2.51 -7.18
CA GLY A 91 0.43 1.97 -6.29
C GLY A 91 0.01 2.03 -4.83
N LEU A 92 0.52 1.11 -4.03
CA LEU A 92 0.19 1.02 -2.62
C LEU A 92 0.73 2.23 -1.83
N MET A 93 1.90 2.75 -2.20
CA MET A 93 2.59 3.80 -1.45
C MET A 93 2.17 5.22 -1.82
N ASP A 94 1.10 5.39 -2.60
CA ASP A 94 0.50 6.70 -2.85
C ASP A 94 -0.61 6.98 -1.82
N GLY A 95 -0.64 8.20 -1.27
CA GLY A 95 -1.62 8.60 -0.26
C GLY A 95 -3.09 8.46 -0.67
N GLN A 96 -3.41 8.57 -1.97
CA GLN A 96 -4.77 8.32 -2.46
C GLN A 96 -5.15 6.84 -2.47
N SER A 97 -4.16 5.97 -2.55
CA SER A 97 -4.35 4.52 -2.61
C SER A 97 -4.76 3.94 -1.28
N ILE A 98 -4.09 4.33 -0.20
CA ILE A 98 -4.32 3.78 1.14
C ILE A 98 -5.72 4.10 1.67
N PHE A 99 -6.34 5.16 1.16
CA PHE A 99 -7.71 5.56 1.52
C PHE A 99 -8.76 5.07 0.52
N ALA A 100 -8.40 4.26 -0.47
CA ALA A 100 -9.35 3.72 -1.43
C ALA A 100 -10.45 2.92 -0.72
N TYR A 101 -11.70 3.15 -1.12
CA TYR A 101 -12.88 2.55 -0.49
C TYR A 101 -12.91 2.75 1.04
N ASN A 102 -12.60 3.95 1.50
CA ASN A 102 -12.48 4.31 2.90
C ASN A 102 -11.45 3.45 3.65
N GLY A 103 -10.34 3.13 3.00
CA GLY A 103 -9.27 2.32 3.55
C GLY A 103 -9.52 0.81 3.57
N CYS A 104 -10.71 0.34 3.12
CA CYS A 104 -11.05 -1.09 3.17
C CYS A 104 -10.22 -1.93 2.19
N PHE A 105 -10.00 -1.41 0.99
CA PHE A 105 -9.37 -2.14 -0.10
C PHE A 105 -8.22 -1.33 -0.70
N PRO A 106 -7.07 -1.27 -0.04
CA PRO A 106 -5.87 -0.70 -0.64
C PRO A 106 -5.50 -1.49 -1.88
N PRO A 107 -4.94 -0.85 -2.93
CA PRO A 107 -4.45 -1.58 -4.09
C PRO A 107 -3.24 -2.44 -3.70
N GLU A 108 -2.97 -3.44 -4.49
CA GLU A 108 -1.68 -4.14 -4.42
C GLU A 108 -0.53 -3.20 -4.81
N PRO A 109 0.71 -3.51 -4.41
CA PRO A 109 1.89 -2.78 -4.87
C PRO A 109 1.94 -2.71 -6.40
N SER A 110 2.40 -1.61 -6.96
CA SER A 110 2.61 -1.44 -8.40
C SER A 110 3.70 -2.37 -8.93
N ALA A 111 3.79 -2.50 -10.25
CA ALA A 111 4.84 -3.27 -10.89
C ALA A 111 6.24 -2.86 -10.42
N TRP A 112 6.48 -1.55 -10.29
CA TRP A 112 7.76 -1.03 -9.80
C TRP A 112 8.03 -1.42 -8.34
N GLU A 113 7.04 -1.29 -7.46
CA GLU A 113 7.15 -1.65 -6.06
C GLU A 113 7.45 -3.15 -5.87
N LYS A 114 6.80 -4.02 -6.66
CA LYS A 114 7.04 -5.48 -6.65
C LYS A 114 8.46 -5.83 -7.10
N ILE A 115 8.96 -5.16 -8.14
CA ILE A 115 10.34 -5.34 -8.64
C ILE A 115 11.34 -4.83 -7.59
N TYR A 116 11.08 -3.66 -7.00
CA TYR A 116 11.93 -3.07 -5.96
C TYR A 116 12.09 -3.98 -4.75
N LEU A 117 11.01 -4.65 -4.34
CA LEU A 117 11.04 -5.63 -3.24
C LEU A 117 11.62 -7.00 -3.65
N GLY A 118 11.94 -7.19 -4.92
CA GLY A 118 12.43 -8.48 -5.42
C GLY A 118 11.37 -9.59 -5.45
N TRP A 119 10.10 -9.24 -5.42
CA TRP A 119 9.00 -10.21 -5.45
C TRP A 119 8.72 -10.76 -6.86
N VAL A 120 9.01 -9.96 -7.87
CA VAL A 120 8.80 -10.32 -9.28
C VAL A 120 10.00 -9.86 -10.09
N GLU A 121 10.46 -10.73 -10.99
CA GLU A 121 11.42 -10.39 -12.01
C GLU A 121 10.68 -10.13 -13.33
N PRO A 122 10.78 -8.94 -13.94
CA PRO A 122 10.06 -8.61 -15.15
C PRO A 122 10.71 -9.30 -16.36
N ILE A 123 9.88 -9.69 -17.34
CA ILE A 123 10.38 -10.11 -18.64
C ILE A 123 10.68 -8.87 -19.49
N GLU A 124 11.93 -8.71 -19.90
CA GLU A 124 12.35 -7.62 -20.76
C GLU A 124 12.05 -7.93 -22.23
N ILE A 125 11.34 -7.02 -22.90
CA ILE A 125 10.99 -7.13 -24.31
C ILE A 125 11.93 -6.25 -25.12
N SER A 126 12.78 -6.86 -25.92
CA SER A 126 13.77 -6.17 -26.76
C SER A 126 13.47 -6.24 -28.26
N LYS A 127 12.37 -6.88 -28.67
CA LYS A 127 12.05 -7.11 -30.08
C LYS A 127 10.69 -6.53 -30.45
N GLU A 128 10.59 -5.99 -31.66
CA GLU A 128 9.32 -5.57 -32.26
C GLU A 128 8.40 -6.79 -32.50
N ASN A 129 7.07 -6.54 -32.46
CA ASN A 129 6.04 -7.56 -32.75
C ASN A 129 6.04 -8.78 -31.83
N TYR A 130 6.37 -8.59 -30.56
CA TYR A 130 6.32 -9.64 -29.57
C TYR A 130 4.89 -9.85 -29.08
N LYS A 131 4.40 -11.10 -29.10
CA LYS A 131 3.12 -11.49 -28.50
C LYS A 131 3.39 -12.33 -27.26
N ILE A 132 2.87 -11.88 -26.12
CA ILE A 132 3.00 -12.56 -24.85
C ILE A 132 1.66 -12.50 -24.10
N ASN A 133 1.35 -13.57 -23.39
CA ASN A 133 0.22 -13.56 -22.46
C ASN A 133 0.67 -12.96 -21.14
N LEU A 134 -0.04 -11.94 -20.69
CA LEU A 134 0.20 -11.28 -19.44
C LEU A 134 -0.90 -11.68 -18.45
N THR A 135 -0.55 -12.53 -17.50
CA THR A 135 -1.47 -13.04 -16.49
C THR A 135 -1.82 -11.96 -15.47
N ALA A 136 -3.07 -11.91 -15.06
CA ALA A 136 -3.49 -11.01 -13.99
C ALA A 136 -2.80 -11.41 -12.67
N ASN A 137 -2.26 -10.43 -11.95
CA ASN A 137 -1.46 -10.67 -10.74
C ASN A 137 -2.15 -11.57 -9.71
N LEU A 138 -3.46 -11.37 -9.47
CA LEU A 138 -4.21 -12.14 -8.48
C LEU A 138 -4.48 -13.59 -8.87
N SER A 139 -4.29 -13.98 -10.14
CA SER A 139 -4.46 -15.34 -10.63
C SER A 139 -3.14 -16.00 -11.04
N ALA A 140 -2.02 -15.30 -10.91
CA ALA A 140 -0.74 -15.76 -11.39
C ALA A 140 -0.16 -16.87 -10.50
N SER A 141 0.45 -17.86 -11.13
CA SER A 141 1.35 -18.84 -10.51
C SER A 141 2.81 -18.37 -10.61
N LEU A 142 3.72 -19.03 -9.91
CA LEU A 142 5.16 -18.67 -9.92
C LEU A 142 5.81 -18.73 -11.31
N SER A 143 5.21 -19.46 -12.26
CA SER A 143 5.73 -19.60 -13.62
C SER A 143 5.12 -18.59 -14.62
N ASP A 144 4.13 -17.81 -14.18
CA ASP A 144 3.42 -16.92 -15.08
C ASP A 144 4.16 -15.59 -15.28
N THR A 145 4.00 -15.04 -16.48
CA THR A 145 4.46 -13.68 -16.75
C THR A 145 3.46 -12.66 -16.24
N VAL A 146 3.85 -11.87 -15.28
CA VAL A 146 2.98 -10.88 -14.64
C VAL A 146 3.41 -9.44 -14.90
N ILE A 147 4.70 -9.20 -15.20
CA ILE A 147 5.23 -7.87 -15.49
C ILE A 147 6.13 -7.92 -16.72
N LEU A 148 5.90 -7.00 -17.65
CA LEU A 148 6.78 -6.77 -18.79
C LEU A 148 7.53 -5.46 -18.59
N LYS A 149 8.83 -5.46 -18.97
CA LYS A 149 9.66 -4.28 -19.04
C LYS A 149 9.99 -3.99 -20.51
N VAL A 150 9.65 -2.80 -20.96
CA VAL A 150 9.91 -2.32 -22.32
C VAL A 150 10.93 -1.19 -22.23
N PRO A 151 12.22 -1.45 -22.51
CA PRO A 151 13.25 -0.41 -22.50
C PRO A 151 12.99 0.64 -23.59
N LEU A 152 13.16 1.91 -23.25
CA LEU A 152 13.15 3.04 -24.17
C LEU A 152 14.58 3.46 -24.51
N ASN A 153 15.44 3.44 -23.49
CA ASN A 153 16.88 3.73 -23.60
C ASN A 153 17.61 3.07 -22.42
N SER A 154 18.85 3.46 -22.16
CA SER A 154 19.67 2.85 -21.09
C SER A 154 19.16 3.12 -19.66
N SER A 155 18.31 4.12 -19.47
CA SER A 155 17.82 4.57 -18.13
C SER A 155 16.31 4.61 -17.99
N GLU A 156 15.57 4.59 -19.11
CA GLU A 156 14.12 4.73 -19.12
C GLU A 156 13.44 3.49 -19.70
N TYR A 157 12.31 3.10 -19.12
CA TYR A 157 11.53 1.94 -19.54
C TYR A 157 10.07 2.11 -19.15
N TYR A 158 9.20 1.39 -19.84
CA TYR A 158 7.83 1.15 -19.38
C TYR A 158 7.74 -0.18 -18.65
N LEU A 159 6.87 -0.21 -17.61
CA LEU A 159 6.40 -1.43 -16.97
C LEU A 159 4.94 -1.65 -17.35
N ILE A 160 4.61 -2.86 -17.74
CA ILE A 160 3.25 -3.24 -18.13
C ILE A 160 2.82 -4.40 -17.22
N GLU A 161 1.70 -4.26 -16.54
CA GLU A 161 1.07 -5.29 -15.72
C GLU A 161 -0.43 -5.40 -16.02
N ASN A 162 -1.00 -6.58 -15.83
CA ASN A 162 -2.44 -6.80 -15.91
C ASN A 162 -3.02 -6.80 -14.50
N ARG A 163 -3.87 -5.83 -14.18
CA ARG A 163 -4.48 -5.67 -12.86
C ARG A 163 -5.98 -5.88 -12.95
N GLN A 164 -6.47 -6.86 -12.22
CA GLN A 164 -7.90 -7.14 -12.06
C GLN A 164 -8.22 -7.20 -10.58
N ARG A 165 -9.31 -6.56 -10.18
CA ARG A 165 -9.71 -6.50 -8.76
C ARG A 165 -10.36 -7.77 -8.29
N ASP A 166 -11.09 -8.44 -9.17
CA ASP A 166 -11.83 -9.64 -8.87
C ASP A 166 -11.76 -10.59 -10.07
N VAL A 167 -10.77 -11.46 -10.03
CA VAL A 167 -10.49 -12.41 -11.12
C VAL A 167 -11.58 -13.47 -11.23
N SER A 168 -12.20 -13.83 -10.09
CA SER A 168 -13.22 -14.87 -10.01
C SER A 168 -14.63 -14.33 -10.23
N SER A 169 -14.81 -12.99 -10.27
CA SER A 169 -16.11 -12.31 -10.38
C SER A 169 -17.13 -12.72 -9.30
N ASP A 170 -16.65 -13.14 -8.13
CA ASP A 170 -17.48 -13.51 -6.97
C ASP A 170 -17.66 -12.36 -5.97
N GLY A 171 -16.87 -11.33 -6.10
CA GLY A 171 -16.86 -10.14 -5.28
C GLY A 171 -16.17 -10.34 -3.92
N ALA A 172 -15.82 -9.22 -3.31
CA ALA A 172 -15.29 -9.20 -1.93
C ALA A 172 -16.42 -8.92 -0.94
N ARG A 173 -16.72 -9.90 -0.09
CA ARG A 173 -17.72 -9.74 0.97
C ARG A 173 -17.08 -9.16 2.21
N LEU A 174 -17.59 -8.01 2.64
CA LEU A 174 -17.15 -7.33 3.86
C LEU A 174 -18.28 -7.27 4.89
N ILE A 175 -17.97 -7.67 6.12
CA ILE A 175 -18.85 -7.51 7.27
C ILE A 175 -18.15 -6.54 8.23
N TYR A 176 -18.77 -5.40 8.49
CA TYR A 176 -18.20 -4.38 9.37
C TYR A 176 -19.26 -3.72 10.21
N LYS A 177 -18.83 -3.04 11.28
CA LYS A 177 -19.72 -2.31 12.18
C LYS A 177 -19.63 -0.83 11.88
N SER A 178 -20.76 -0.19 11.65
CA SER A 178 -20.84 1.26 11.46
C SER A 178 -22.06 1.81 12.16
N GLY A 179 -21.91 2.89 12.94
CA GLY A 179 -22.99 3.50 13.70
C GLY A 179 -23.70 2.52 14.66
N GLY A 180 -22.98 1.52 15.18
CA GLY A 180 -23.53 0.47 16.05
C GLY A 180 -24.19 -0.71 15.32
N ASN A 181 -24.41 -0.62 14.00
CA ASN A 181 -25.03 -1.66 13.19
C ASN A 181 -23.99 -2.53 12.49
N ILE A 182 -24.31 -3.83 12.34
CA ILE A 182 -23.51 -4.74 11.50
C ILE A 182 -23.97 -4.59 10.06
N ILE A 183 -23.04 -4.20 9.18
CA ILE A 183 -23.26 -4.03 7.76
C ILE A 183 -22.58 -5.17 7.01
N ASN A 184 -23.32 -5.80 6.09
CA ASN A 184 -22.83 -6.82 5.19
C ASN A 184 -22.94 -6.29 3.77
N ARG A 185 -21.80 -6.14 3.09
CA ARG A 185 -21.76 -5.58 1.74
C ARG A 185 -20.81 -6.38 0.87
N THR A 186 -21.20 -6.61 -0.37
CA THR A 186 -20.34 -7.18 -1.42
C THR A 186 -19.86 -6.07 -2.32
N PHE A 187 -18.57 -6.01 -2.54
CA PHE A 187 -17.90 -5.06 -3.44
C PHE A 187 -17.41 -5.82 -4.68
N PHE A 188 -17.26 -5.12 -5.80
CA PHE A 188 -16.70 -5.62 -7.09
C PHE A 188 -17.45 -6.81 -7.71
N LYS A 189 -18.63 -7.11 -7.26
CA LYS A 189 -19.47 -8.08 -7.95
C LYS A 189 -20.14 -7.38 -9.12
N ASP A 190 -19.78 -7.76 -10.32
CA ASP A 190 -20.36 -7.31 -11.58
C ASP A 190 -21.67 -8.03 -11.88
#